data_2fb9a22ef6110286d6fda0b9c4cd5d2b
#
_entry.id   2fb9a22ef6110286d6fda0b9c4cd5d2b
#
_cell.length_a   1.000
_cell.length_b   1.000
_cell.length_c   1.000
_cell.angle_alpha   90.00
_cell.angle_beta   90.00
_cell.angle_gamma   90.00
#
_symmetry.space_group_name_H-M   'P 1'
#
loop_
_entity.id
_entity.type
_entity.pdbx_description
1 polymer ?
#
loop_
_entity_poly.entity_id
_entity_poly.type
_entity_poly.pdbx_seq_one_letter_code
_entity_poly.pdbx_strand_id
1 'polypeptide(L)'
;YGSHPTCVDEHLNAIEDEDVAFLVYTSGTTGPPKGSMISHGNIKWVGSQIPNFSLVESVTATNPQFLSYLPFCHIFGRLTDLLIATHTHATINFAESIDTVQMDLVEIQPTIFPAVPRILERMHAGAIVRMKDATFLKKQLFQISMYFGNLGAERKIEKGFNDKVAQVYIGIGWLLAFRTLKKKLG
;
A
#
# COMPACT_ATOMS: atom_id res chain seq x y z
N TYR A 1 35.24 -10.40 6.14
CA TYR A 1 34.19 -10.32 7.15
C TYR A 1 34.73 -10.98 8.43
N GLY A 2 35.08 -10.26 9.47
CA GLY A 2 35.41 -10.86 10.74
C GLY A 2 36.44 -10.17 11.64
N SER A 3 36.97 -9.01 11.27
CA SER A 3 38.02 -8.37 12.12
C SER A 3 37.58 -7.10 12.87
N HIS A 4 36.41 -6.54 12.61
CA HIS A 4 35.93 -5.34 13.32
C HIS A 4 34.40 -5.33 13.53
N PRO A 5 33.84 -6.19 14.39
CA PRO A 5 32.42 -6.11 14.76
C PRO A 5 32.07 -4.80 15.47
N THR A 6 33.04 -4.17 16.14
CA THR A 6 32.89 -2.90 16.85
C THR A 6 32.74 -1.70 15.92
N CYS A 7 33.23 -1.74 14.68
CA CYS A 7 33.19 -0.61 13.75
C CYS A 7 31.74 -0.24 13.36
N VAL A 8 30.86 -1.21 13.19
CA VAL A 8 29.43 -0.96 12.87
C VAL A 8 28.74 -0.31 14.06
N ASP A 9 28.95 -0.86 15.25
CA ASP A 9 28.34 -0.36 16.48
C ASP A 9 28.84 1.06 16.83
N GLU A 10 30.12 1.33 16.63
CA GLU A 10 30.72 2.67 16.81
C GLU A 10 30.05 3.68 15.85
N HIS A 11 29.88 3.33 14.58
CA HIS A 11 29.24 4.22 13.60
C HIS A 11 27.75 4.41 13.91
N LEU A 12 27.03 3.35 14.28
CA LEU A 12 25.62 3.46 14.65
C LEU A 12 25.41 4.37 15.87
N ASN A 13 26.31 4.28 16.86
CA ASN A 13 26.25 5.11 18.05
C ASN A 13 26.65 6.58 17.81
N ALA A 14 27.36 6.87 16.72
CA ALA A 14 27.78 8.21 16.34
C ALA A 14 26.74 8.95 15.47
N ILE A 15 25.69 8.27 15.00
CA ILE A 15 24.64 8.87 14.17
C ILE A 15 23.78 9.80 15.01
N GLU A 16 23.67 11.05 14.58
CA GLU A 16 22.77 12.05 15.15
C GLU A 16 21.47 12.19 14.33
N ASP A 17 20.43 12.73 14.94
CA ASP A 17 19.11 12.89 14.28
C ASP A 17 19.19 13.84 13.06
N GLU A 18 20.12 14.77 13.04
CA GLU A 18 20.38 15.74 11.97
C GLU A 18 21.20 15.16 10.81
N ASP A 19 21.87 14.03 11.00
CA ASP A 19 22.66 13.41 9.95
C ASP A 19 21.80 12.99 8.77
N VAL A 20 22.31 13.19 7.55
CA VAL A 20 21.61 12.84 6.32
C VAL A 20 21.66 11.32 6.11
N ALA A 21 20.52 10.67 6.20
CA ALA A 21 20.40 9.23 5.97
C ALA A 21 20.41 8.89 4.46
N PHE A 22 19.70 9.68 3.65
CA PHE A 22 19.68 9.53 2.18
C PHE A 22 19.16 10.78 1.46
N LEU A 23 19.45 10.84 0.16
CA LEU A 23 18.96 11.87 -0.75
C LEU A 23 17.88 11.32 -1.66
N VAL A 24 16.81 12.09 -1.86
CA VAL A 24 15.73 11.78 -2.82
C VAL A 24 15.73 12.86 -3.89
N TYR A 25 16.14 12.50 -5.10
CA TYR A 25 16.11 13.43 -6.22
C TYR A 25 14.73 13.46 -6.85
N THR A 26 14.18 14.66 -6.99
CA THR A 26 12.92 14.89 -7.71
C THR A 26 13.20 15.70 -8.97
N SER A 27 12.56 15.32 -10.09
CA SER A 27 12.53 16.16 -11.28
C SER A 27 11.68 17.39 -10.98
N GLY A 28 12.34 18.52 -10.71
CA GLY A 28 11.63 19.80 -10.55
C GLY A 28 10.84 20.14 -11.83
N THR A 29 9.72 20.85 -11.68
CA THR A 29 8.94 21.36 -12.81
C THR A 29 9.73 22.37 -13.65
N THR A 30 10.77 22.95 -13.09
CA THR A 30 11.64 23.95 -13.74
C THR A 30 13.09 23.76 -13.25
N GLY A 31 13.99 23.39 -14.16
CA GLY A 31 15.43 23.33 -13.89
C GLY A 31 15.97 21.92 -13.58
N PRO A 32 17.23 21.82 -13.17
CA PRO A 32 17.87 20.54 -12.85
C PRO A 32 17.22 19.85 -11.66
N PRO A 33 17.34 18.51 -11.55
CA PRO A 33 16.80 17.75 -10.44
C PRO A 33 17.33 18.28 -9.09
N LYS A 34 16.42 18.38 -8.10
CA LYS A 34 16.76 18.81 -6.73
C LYS A 34 16.76 17.61 -5.80
N GLY A 35 17.79 17.49 -4.96
CA GLY A 35 17.91 16.46 -3.95
C GLY A 35 17.32 16.92 -2.62
N SER A 36 16.26 16.26 -2.16
CA SER A 36 15.75 16.44 -0.80
C SER A 36 16.58 15.59 0.15
N MET A 37 17.12 16.21 1.19
CA MET A 37 17.87 15.53 2.26
C MET A 37 16.87 14.98 3.27
N ILE A 38 16.95 13.67 3.54
CA ILE A 38 16.17 13.01 4.57
C ILE A 38 17.11 12.62 5.70
N SER A 39 16.90 13.14 6.89
CA SER A 39 17.73 12.88 8.05
C SER A 39 17.30 11.60 8.79
N HIS A 40 18.18 11.10 9.66
CA HIS A 40 17.86 10.01 10.57
C HIS A 40 16.70 10.35 11.50
N GLY A 41 16.60 11.61 11.96
CA GLY A 41 15.49 12.12 12.75
C GLY A 41 14.15 12.04 12.02
N ASN A 42 14.11 12.32 10.70
CA ASN A 42 12.90 12.16 9.91
C ASN A 42 12.43 10.69 9.89
N ILE A 43 13.37 9.76 9.68
CA ILE A 43 13.06 8.32 9.66
C ILE A 43 12.57 7.85 11.03
N LYS A 44 13.27 8.25 12.09
CA LYS A 44 12.92 7.91 13.47
C LYS A 44 11.54 8.44 13.86
N TRP A 45 11.23 9.69 13.47
CA TRP A 45 9.91 10.27 13.73
C TRP A 45 8.80 9.48 13.01
N VAL A 46 8.98 9.18 11.72
CA VAL A 46 8.01 8.37 10.96
C VAL A 46 7.87 6.98 11.59
N GLY A 47 8.97 6.32 11.93
CA GLY A 47 8.97 5.02 12.62
C GLY A 47 8.15 5.06 13.91
N SER A 48 8.26 6.13 14.71
CA SER A 48 7.48 6.30 15.94
C SER A 48 5.97 6.47 15.71
N GLN A 49 5.56 6.90 14.50
CA GLN A 49 4.14 7.05 14.15
C GLN A 49 3.51 5.76 13.59
N ILE A 50 4.32 4.80 13.13
CA ILE A 50 3.80 3.55 12.54
C ILE A 50 2.82 2.82 13.46
N PRO A 51 3.06 2.67 14.77
CA PRO A 51 2.11 2.02 15.68
C PRO A 51 0.75 2.72 15.75
N ASN A 52 0.70 4.03 15.46
CA ASN A 52 -0.53 4.81 15.49
C ASN A 52 -1.37 4.69 14.21
N PHE A 53 -0.83 4.07 13.16
CA PHE A 53 -1.62 3.81 11.96
C PHE A 53 -2.58 2.65 12.23
N SER A 54 -3.88 2.90 12.08
CA SER A 54 -4.93 1.89 12.23
C SER A 54 -4.76 0.67 11.30
N LEU A 55 -3.97 0.82 10.23
CA LEU A 55 -3.55 -0.26 9.35
C LEU A 55 -2.63 -1.26 10.06
N VAL A 56 -1.80 -0.81 11.00
CA VAL A 56 -0.86 -1.68 11.72
C VAL A 56 -1.57 -2.55 12.75
N GLU A 57 -2.63 -2.05 13.39
CA GLU A 57 -3.47 -2.89 14.27
C GLU A 57 -4.10 -4.07 13.53
N SER A 58 -4.46 -3.89 12.25
CA SER A 58 -4.99 -4.98 11.43
C SER A 58 -3.90 -5.93 10.90
N VAL A 59 -2.63 -5.53 10.98
CA VAL A 59 -1.45 -6.26 10.47
C VAL A 59 -0.74 -7.09 11.56
N THR A 60 -1.17 -7.02 12.82
CA THR A 60 -0.71 -7.92 13.88
C THR A 60 -1.11 -9.40 13.64
N ALA A 61 -1.67 -9.68 12.46
CA ALA A 61 -1.79 -11.04 11.94
C ALA A 61 -0.42 -11.71 11.85
N THR A 62 -0.35 -12.97 12.20
CA THR A 62 0.83 -13.80 12.07
C THR A 62 1.38 -13.75 10.64
N ASN A 63 2.60 -13.22 10.48
CA ASN A 63 3.34 -13.15 9.23
C ASN A 63 2.72 -12.23 8.14
N PRO A 64 2.72 -10.91 8.35
CA PRO A 64 2.20 -9.97 7.35
C PRO A 64 3.03 -10.00 6.06
N GLN A 65 2.34 -9.89 4.93
CA GLN A 65 2.92 -9.94 3.58
C GLN A 65 2.77 -8.59 2.90
N PHE A 66 3.85 -8.07 2.35
CA PHE A 66 3.85 -6.88 1.48
C PHE A 66 4.15 -7.27 0.05
N LEU A 67 3.55 -6.58 -0.91
CA LEU A 67 3.97 -6.62 -2.30
C LEU A 67 4.60 -5.27 -2.66
N SER A 68 5.92 -5.30 -2.87
CA SER A 68 6.72 -4.14 -3.26
C SER A 68 6.88 -4.09 -4.78
N TYR A 69 6.45 -3.00 -5.40
CA TYR A 69 6.62 -2.73 -6.83
C TYR A 69 7.09 -1.29 -7.08
N LEU A 70 7.12 -0.47 -6.03
CA LEU A 70 7.57 0.91 -6.13
C LEU A 70 9.10 0.98 -6.08
N PRO A 71 9.73 1.80 -6.93
CA PRO A 71 11.18 1.98 -6.89
C PRO A 71 11.63 2.58 -5.54
N PHE A 72 12.66 2.03 -4.92
CA PHE A 72 13.22 2.55 -3.67
C PHE A 72 13.95 3.89 -3.82
N CYS A 73 14.19 4.35 -5.03
CA CYS A 73 14.61 5.74 -5.26
C CYS A 73 13.50 6.75 -4.95
N HIS A 74 12.23 6.31 -4.94
CA HIS A 74 11.09 7.13 -4.58
C HIS A 74 10.78 7.06 -3.08
N ILE A 75 10.53 8.21 -2.44
CA ILE A 75 10.29 8.29 -0.99
C ILE A 75 9.13 7.40 -0.53
N PHE A 76 8.06 7.31 -1.32
CA PHE A 76 6.89 6.50 -0.97
C PHE A 76 7.23 5.01 -0.90
N GLY A 77 7.98 4.47 -1.86
CA GLY A 77 8.43 3.06 -1.82
C GLY A 77 9.35 2.78 -0.61
N ARG A 78 10.26 3.70 -0.29
CA ARG A 78 11.09 3.55 0.93
C ARG A 78 10.29 3.57 2.20
N LEU A 79 9.33 4.49 2.30
CA LEU A 79 8.51 4.64 3.48
C LEU A 79 7.62 3.41 3.70
N THR A 80 6.90 2.99 2.68
CA THR A 80 5.90 1.92 2.79
C THR A 80 6.53 0.53 2.78
N ASP A 81 7.37 0.26 1.79
CA ASP A 81 7.84 -1.09 1.52
C ASP A 81 9.09 -1.44 2.34
N LEU A 82 9.85 -0.45 2.80
CA LEU A 82 11.02 -0.69 3.64
C LEU A 82 10.73 -0.40 5.11
N LEU A 83 10.36 0.84 5.47
CA LEU A 83 10.22 1.23 6.88
C LEU A 83 9.02 0.53 7.55
N ILE A 84 7.83 0.56 6.94
CA ILE A 84 6.65 -0.06 7.53
C ILE A 84 6.82 -1.58 7.59
N ALA A 85 7.29 -2.19 6.51
CA ALA A 85 7.48 -3.64 6.48
C ALA A 85 8.53 -4.10 7.52
N THR A 86 9.64 -3.37 7.66
CA THR A 86 10.68 -3.68 8.67
C THR A 86 10.12 -3.52 10.07
N HIS A 87 9.37 -2.46 10.34
CA HIS A 87 8.79 -2.20 11.65
C HIS A 87 7.73 -3.24 12.04
N THR A 88 6.98 -3.75 11.08
CA THR A 88 5.95 -4.77 11.29
C THR A 88 6.48 -6.20 11.20
N HIS A 89 7.78 -6.39 10.98
CA HIS A 89 8.42 -7.68 10.75
C HIS A 89 7.76 -8.47 9.60
N ALA A 90 7.32 -7.75 8.57
CA ALA A 90 6.62 -8.32 7.43
C ALA A 90 7.58 -8.96 6.42
N THR A 91 7.10 -9.96 5.70
CA THR A 91 7.77 -10.46 4.50
C THR A 91 7.55 -9.49 3.35
N ILE A 92 8.62 -9.07 2.69
CA ILE A 92 8.56 -8.23 1.50
C ILE A 92 8.70 -9.13 0.27
N ASN A 93 7.65 -9.18 -0.54
CA ASN A 93 7.65 -9.85 -1.83
C ASN A 93 7.85 -8.79 -2.92
N PHE A 94 8.80 -8.98 -3.80
CA PHE A 94 9.08 -8.05 -4.89
C PHE A 94 8.34 -8.47 -6.14
N ALA A 95 7.57 -7.53 -6.72
CA ALA A 95 6.98 -7.74 -8.03
C ALA A 95 8.08 -7.79 -9.11
N GLU A 96 7.92 -8.66 -10.10
CA GLU A 96 8.86 -8.77 -11.22
C GLU A 96 8.86 -7.48 -12.06
N SER A 97 7.70 -6.89 -12.27
CA SER A 97 7.52 -5.64 -12.99
C SER A 97 6.18 -4.96 -12.62
N ILE A 98 6.02 -3.68 -13.02
CA ILE A 98 4.72 -2.99 -12.89
C ILE A 98 3.60 -3.70 -13.67
N ASP A 99 3.92 -4.41 -14.74
CA ASP A 99 2.93 -5.09 -15.56
C ASP A 99 2.48 -6.41 -14.96
N THR A 100 3.31 -7.05 -14.13
CA THR A 100 2.99 -8.30 -13.43
C THR A 100 2.24 -8.10 -12.12
N VAL A 101 2.21 -6.88 -11.56
CA VAL A 101 1.62 -6.57 -10.25
C VAL A 101 0.23 -7.19 -10.03
N GLN A 102 -0.63 -7.22 -11.05
CA GLN A 102 -1.96 -7.83 -10.91
C GLN A 102 -1.93 -9.35 -10.76
N MET A 103 -0.95 -10.02 -11.35
CA MET A 103 -0.75 -11.47 -11.20
C MET A 103 -0.11 -11.75 -9.84
N ASP A 104 0.89 -10.97 -9.48
CA ASP A 104 1.61 -11.07 -8.21
C ASP A 104 0.66 -10.85 -7.01
N LEU A 105 -0.30 -9.92 -7.12
CA LEU A 105 -1.34 -9.72 -6.11
C LEU A 105 -2.19 -10.97 -5.88
N VAL A 106 -2.55 -11.69 -6.96
CA VAL A 106 -3.35 -12.91 -6.86
C VAL A 106 -2.54 -14.04 -6.23
N GLU A 107 -1.25 -14.14 -6.55
CA GLU A 107 -0.37 -15.19 -6.06
C GLU A 107 0.00 -14.98 -4.59
N ILE A 108 0.44 -13.77 -4.25
CA ILE A 108 0.97 -13.43 -2.92
C ILE A 108 -0.14 -13.15 -1.92
N GLN A 109 -1.26 -12.57 -2.36
CA GLN A 109 -2.37 -12.11 -1.50
C GLN A 109 -1.87 -11.27 -0.31
N PRO A 110 -1.20 -10.14 -0.58
CA PRO A 110 -0.53 -9.38 0.47
C PRO A 110 -1.51 -8.88 1.52
N THR A 111 -1.06 -8.82 2.78
CA THR A 111 -1.81 -8.23 3.90
C THR A 111 -1.92 -6.72 3.75
N ILE A 112 -0.85 -6.09 3.25
CA ILE A 112 -0.78 -4.66 2.93
C ILE A 112 -0.24 -4.50 1.51
N PHE A 113 -0.94 -3.68 0.74
CA PHE A 113 -0.54 -3.30 -0.60
C PHE A 113 -0.51 -1.77 -0.73
N PRO A 114 0.65 -1.13 -0.60
CA PRO A 114 0.80 0.29 -0.86
C PRO A 114 0.57 0.57 -2.34
N ALA A 115 -0.46 1.32 -2.66
CA ALA A 115 -0.85 1.55 -4.04
C ALA A 115 -0.85 3.04 -4.40
N VAL A 116 -0.30 3.37 -5.56
CA VAL A 116 -0.46 4.68 -6.18
C VAL A 116 -1.76 4.72 -7.01
N PRO A 117 -2.39 5.89 -7.18
CA PRO A 117 -3.69 6.01 -7.87
C PRO A 117 -3.71 5.32 -9.23
N ARG A 118 -2.63 5.42 -10.01
CA ARG A 118 -2.54 4.82 -11.35
C ARG A 118 -2.69 3.29 -11.36
N ILE A 119 -2.19 2.60 -10.35
CA ILE A 119 -2.37 1.14 -10.23
C ILE A 119 -3.84 0.82 -9.96
N LEU A 120 -4.48 1.56 -9.05
CA LEU A 120 -5.91 1.38 -8.76
C LEU A 120 -6.78 1.65 -9.98
N GLU A 121 -6.47 2.67 -10.76
CA GLU A 121 -7.14 2.98 -12.04
C GLU A 121 -6.98 1.83 -13.05
N ARG A 122 -5.76 1.27 -13.20
CA ARG A 122 -5.52 0.10 -14.06
C ARG A 122 -6.32 -1.11 -13.60
N MET A 123 -6.36 -1.39 -12.30
CA MET A 123 -7.14 -2.50 -11.73
C MET A 123 -8.64 -2.30 -11.99
N HIS A 124 -9.15 -1.09 -11.77
CA HIS A 124 -10.54 -0.74 -12.04
C HIS A 124 -10.89 -0.89 -13.52
N ALA A 125 -10.07 -0.33 -14.41
CA ALA A 125 -10.28 -0.46 -15.85
C ALA A 125 -10.26 -1.93 -16.31
N GLY A 126 -9.30 -2.72 -15.79
CA GLY A 126 -9.24 -4.16 -16.06
C GLY A 126 -10.47 -4.92 -15.59
N ALA A 127 -11.03 -4.58 -14.42
CA ALA A 127 -12.27 -5.15 -13.92
C ALA A 127 -13.46 -4.83 -14.84
N ILE A 128 -13.60 -3.58 -15.29
CA ILE A 128 -14.66 -3.15 -16.21
C ILE A 128 -14.56 -3.87 -17.55
N VAL A 129 -13.34 -3.99 -18.11
CA VAL A 129 -13.14 -4.70 -19.39
C VAL A 129 -13.58 -6.17 -19.27
N ARG A 130 -13.16 -6.85 -18.21
CA ARG A 130 -13.58 -8.25 -17.95
C ARG A 130 -15.10 -8.40 -17.77
N MET A 131 -15.75 -7.36 -17.27
CA MET A 131 -17.22 -7.37 -17.12
C MET A 131 -17.97 -7.19 -18.44
N LYS A 132 -17.34 -6.63 -19.51
CA LYS A 132 -17.96 -6.51 -20.83
C LYS A 132 -18.34 -7.88 -21.42
N ASP A 133 -17.52 -8.89 -21.17
CA ASP A 133 -17.71 -10.26 -21.68
C ASP A 133 -18.47 -11.16 -20.70
N ALA A 134 -18.89 -10.62 -19.55
CA ALA A 134 -19.63 -11.37 -18.54
C ALA A 134 -21.09 -11.63 -18.97
N THR A 135 -21.67 -12.69 -18.41
CA THR A 135 -23.10 -12.99 -18.61
C THR A 135 -23.99 -11.86 -18.05
N PHE A 136 -25.20 -11.73 -18.59
CA PHE A 136 -26.18 -10.70 -18.18
C PHE A 136 -26.35 -10.63 -16.66
N LEU A 137 -26.55 -11.78 -16.01
CA LEU A 137 -26.72 -11.85 -14.55
C LEU A 137 -25.51 -11.29 -13.79
N LYS A 138 -24.28 -11.63 -14.23
CA LYS A 138 -23.06 -11.10 -13.61
C LYS A 138 -22.92 -9.59 -13.77
N LYS A 139 -23.32 -9.06 -14.93
CA LYS A 139 -23.33 -7.60 -15.17
C LYS A 139 -24.29 -6.90 -14.23
N GLN A 140 -25.51 -7.41 -14.06
CA GLN A 140 -26.50 -6.85 -13.14
C GLN A 140 -26.02 -6.88 -11.68
N LEU A 141 -25.50 -8.01 -11.22
CA LEU A 141 -24.96 -8.13 -9.87
C LEU A 141 -23.78 -7.15 -9.63
N PHE A 142 -22.93 -6.99 -10.62
CA PHE A 142 -21.81 -6.03 -10.54
C PHE A 142 -22.31 -4.58 -10.44
N GLN A 143 -23.28 -4.19 -11.27
CA GLN A 143 -23.88 -2.84 -11.23
C GLN A 143 -24.54 -2.54 -9.87
N ILE A 144 -25.31 -3.49 -9.35
CA ILE A 144 -25.93 -3.38 -8.03
C ILE A 144 -24.86 -3.25 -6.94
N SER A 145 -23.79 -4.05 -7.02
CA SER A 145 -22.68 -3.98 -6.06
C SER A 145 -21.97 -2.64 -6.10
N MET A 146 -21.72 -2.10 -7.30
CA MET A 146 -21.11 -0.78 -7.47
C MET A 146 -22.01 0.33 -6.91
N TYR A 147 -23.31 0.24 -7.14
CA TYR A 147 -24.28 1.21 -6.60
C TYR A 147 -24.22 1.25 -5.05
N PHE A 148 -24.34 0.10 -4.40
CA PHE A 148 -24.26 0.03 -2.93
C PHE A 148 -22.87 0.37 -2.40
N GLY A 149 -21.81 -0.02 -3.10
CA GLY A 149 -20.44 0.33 -2.74
C GLY A 149 -20.21 1.84 -2.73
N ASN A 150 -20.64 2.53 -3.79
CA ASN A 150 -20.53 3.98 -3.90
C ASN A 150 -21.37 4.71 -2.82
N LEU A 151 -22.64 4.29 -2.65
CA LEU A 151 -23.52 4.86 -1.62
C LEU A 151 -22.94 4.71 -0.21
N GLY A 152 -22.33 3.57 0.09
CA GLY A 152 -21.63 3.34 1.35
C GLY A 152 -20.37 4.16 1.50
N ALA A 153 -19.59 4.34 0.41
CA ALA A 153 -18.37 5.15 0.44
C ALA A 153 -18.69 6.64 0.63
N GLU A 154 -19.65 7.20 -0.10
CA GLU A 154 -20.12 8.58 0.06
C GLU A 154 -20.60 8.83 1.50
N ARG A 155 -21.40 7.93 2.04
CA ARG A 155 -21.90 8.05 3.41
C ARG A 155 -20.80 7.97 4.46
N LYS A 156 -19.75 7.16 4.24
CA LYS A 156 -18.56 7.15 5.12
C LYS A 156 -17.82 8.48 5.10
N ILE A 157 -17.73 9.13 3.96
CA ILE A 157 -17.10 10.45 3.83
C ILE A 157 -17.90 11.49 4.60
N GLU A 158 -19.23 11.47 4.49
CA GLU A 158 -20.11 12.46 5.14
C GLU A 158 -20.28 12.24 6.64
N LYS A 159 -20.44 10.98 7.09
CA LYS A 159 -20.86 10.62 8.46
C LYS A 159 -19.78 9.91 9.28
N GLY A 160 -18.62 9.65 8.68
CA GLY A 160 -17.49 8.99 9.32
C GLY A 160 -17.47 7.47 9.15
N PHE A 161 -16.32 6.89 9.47
CA PHE A 161 -16.05 5.46 9.24
C PHE A 161 -16.92 4.50 10.07
N ASN A 162 -17.48 4.98 11.20
CA ASN A 162 -18.29 4.18 12.12
C ASN A 162 -19.78 4.18 11.80
N ASP A 163 -20.22 4.83 10.70
CA ASP A 163 -21.63 4.83 10.29
C ASP A 163 -22.10 3.40 9.95
N LYS A 164 -23.05 2.88 10.75
CA LYS A 164 -23.56 1.52 10.62
C LYS A 164 -24.30 1.29 9.28
N VAL A 165 -24.98 2.32 8.76
CA VAL A 165 -25.69 2.23 7.50
C VAL A 165 -24.72 2.15 6.32
N ALA A 166 -23.62 2.90 6.36
CA ALA A 166 -22.56 2.78 5.38
C ALA A 166 -21.94 1.38 5.37
N GLN A 167 -21.74 0.79 6.55
CA GLN A 167 -21.22 -0.58 6.68
C GLN A 167 -22.17 -1.61 6.07
N VAL A 168 -23.49 -1.45 6.24
CA VAL A 168 -24.49 -2.33 5.62
C VAL A 168 -24.45 -2.23 4.09
N TYR A 169 -24.40 -1.02 3.53
CA TYR A 169 -24.31 -0.84 2.08
C TYR A 169 -23.05 -1.46 1.49
N ILE A 170 -21.91 -1.23 2.11
CA ILE A 170 -20.64 -1.84 1.69
C ILE A 170 -20.70 -3.36 1.81
N GLY A 171 -21.33 -3.88 2.89
CA GLY A 171 -21.52 -5.31 3.11
C GLY A 171 -22.37 -5.97 2.00
N ILE A 172 -23.43 -5.31 1.55
CA ILE A 172 -24.25 -5.77 0.42
C ILE A 172 -23.41 -5.82 -0.86
N GLY A 173 -22.70 -4.74 -1.20
CA GLY A 173 -21.81 -4.70 -2.36
C GLY A 173 -20.76 -5.80 -2.31
N TRP A 174 -20.17 -6.02 -1.13
CA TRP A 174 -19.16 -7.04 -0.91
C TRP A 174 -19.71 -8.46 -1.13
N LEU A 175 -20.89 -8.75 -0.59
CA LEU A 175 -21.52 -10.08 -0.71
C LEU A 175 -21.88 -10.42 -2.15
N LEU A 176 -22.37 -9.44 -2.91
CA LEU A 176 -22.90 -9.66 -4.27
C LEU A 176 -21.79 -9.87 -5.32
N ALA A 177 -20.74 -9.06 -5.30
CA ALA A 177 -19.70 -9.15 -6.31
C ALA A 177 -18.27 -8.97 -5.79
N PHE A 178 -18.04 -8.09 -4.80
CA PHE A 178 -16.67 -7.73 -4.40
C PHE A 178 -15.91 -8.89 -3.77
N ARG A 179 -16.57 -9.81 -3.09
CA ARG A 179 -15.95 -11.04 -2.59
C ARG A 179 -15.32 -11.87 -3.71
N THR A 180 -16.04 -12.00 -4.84
CA THR A 180 -15.53 -12.74 -6.01
C THR A 180 -14.45 -11.96 -6.73
N LEU A 181 -14.60 -10.64 -6.79
CA LEU A 181 -13.60 -9.74 -7.38
C LEU A 181 -12.30 -9.77 -6.58
N LYS A 182 -12.39 -9.68 -5.25
CA LYS A 182 -11.23 -9.76 -4.35
C LYS A 182 -10.42 -11.02 -4.58
N LYS A 183 -11.06 -12.19 -4.68
CA LYS A 183 -10.35 -13.46 -4.98
C LYS A 183 -9.64 -13.49 -6.33
N LYS A 184 -10.03 -12.61 -7.27
CA LYS A 184 -9.45 -12.52 -8.61
C LYS A 184 -8.44 -11.38 -8.75
N LEU A 185 -8.37 -10.50 -7.78
CA LEU A 185 -7.46 -9.36 -7.75
C LEU A 185 -6.32 -9.55 -6.74
N GLY A 186 -6.46 -10.51 -5.81
CA GLY A 186 -5.49 -10.76 -4.75
C GLY A 186 -5.96 -10.27 -3.39
#